data_22417c0557c56e8ea00d5dc236e0de5e
#
_entry.id   22417c0557c56e8ea00d5dc236e0de5e
#
_cell.length_a   1.000
_cell.length_b   1.000
_cell.length_c   1.000
_cell.angle_alpha   90.00
_cell.angle_beta   90.00
_cell.angle_gamma   90.00
#
_symmetry.space_group_name_H-M   'P 1'
#
loop_
_entity.id
_entity.type
_entity.pdbx_description
1 polymer ?
#
loop_
_entity_poly.entity_id
_entity_poly.type
_entity_poly.pdbx_seq_one_letter_code
_entity_poly.pdbx_strand_id
1 'polypeptide(L)'
;MTMAHQPPRQSPLRMVDGTMPALGERTHNIPVVGFLEYCLRGIGLVVFMNSPITGLFILAAMWIYDPWFGFAGTVGVIASTLAAHALGVDRGLIRAGLYGFNGVLVGLALALFLTPAWDALIVVWVIVLSAASSVLMAALVALFG
;
A
#
# COMPACT_ATOMS: atom_id res chain seq x y z
N MET A 1 -9.42 47.39 13.06
CA MET A 1 -9.15 46.29 14.03
C MET A 1 -9.06 44.99 13.24
N THR A 2 -7.87 44.63 12.86
CA THR A 2 -7.62 43.45 12.01
C THR A 2 -7.52 42.23 12.93
N MET A 3 -8.53 41.37 12.92
CA MET A 3 -8.47 40.09 13.64
C MET A 3 -7.41 39.20 12.99
N ALA A 4 -6.29 39.04 13.65
CA ALA A 4 -5.26 38.10 13.25
C ALA A 4 -5.84 36.69 13.29
N HIS A 5 -5.97 36.07 12.14
CA HIS A 5 -6.39 34.67 12.01
C HIS A 5 -5.28 33.79 12.59
N GLN A 6 -5.43 33.38 13.86
CA GLN A 6 -4.53 32.40 14.44
C GLN A 6 -4.75 31.05 13.73
N PRO A 7 -3.70 30.41 13.19
CA PRO A 7 -3.85 29.07 12.64
C PRO A 7 -4.33 28.12 13.76
N PRO A 8 -5.27 27.21 13.48
CA PRO A 8 -5.80 26.31 14.49
C PRO A 8 -4.66 25.49 15.09
N ARG A 9 -4.55 25.51 16.43
CA ARG A 9 -3.62 24.66 17.18
C ARG A 9 -3.87 23.21 16.75
N GLN A 10 -2.90 22.62 16.10
CA GLN A 10 -2.95 21.20 15.72
C GLN A 10 -2.94 20.39 17.02
N SER A 11 -4.09 19.85 17.39
CA SER A 11 -4.20 18.97 18.55
C SER A 11 -3.42 17.68 18.28
N PRO A 12 -2.70 17.12 19.29
CA PRO A 12 -1.95 15.86 19.13
C PRO A 12 -2.86 14.69 18.72
N LEU A 13 -4.18 14.81 18.92
CA LEU A 13 -5.18 13.83 18.47
C LEU A 13 -5.28 13.68 16.94
N ARG A 14 -4.87 14.69 16.14
CA ARG A 14 -4.76 14.57 14.68
C ARG A 14 -3.66 13.63 14.21
N MET A 15 -2.72 13.30 15.06
CA MET A 15 -1.70 12.28 14.78
C MET A 15 -2.26 10.85 14.85
N VAL A 16 -3.38 10.64 15.51
CA VAL A 16 -4.03 9.34 15.73
C VAL A 16 -5.34 9.21 14.93
N ASP A 17 -5.69 10.22 14.13
CA ASP A 17 -6.82 10.12 13.21
C ASP A 17 -6.56 8.96 12.22
N GLY A 18 -7.56 8.11 12.02
CA GLY A 18 -7.43 6.81 11.35
C GLY A 18 -6.67 6.79 10.03
N THR A 19 -6.62 7.91 9.30
CA THR A 19 -5.87 8.07 8.05
C THR A 19 -4.48 8.71 8.21
N MET A 20 -4.13 9.19 9.40
CA MET A 20 -2.86 9.84 9.75
C MET A 20 -2.34 10.84 8.69
N PRO A 21 -3.10 11.90 8.35
CA PRO A 21 -2.69 12.85 7.32
C PRO A 21 -1.39 13.60 7.68
N ALA A 22 -1.15 13.84 8.97
CA ALA A 22 0.06 14.50 9.46
C ALA A 22 1.34 13.66 9.26
N LEU A 23 1.24 12.34 9.21
CA LEU A 23 2.34 11.45 8.87
C LEU A 23 2.66 11.55 7.38
N GLY A 24 1.65 11.53 6.52
CA GLY A 24 1.80 11.67 5.08
C GLY A 24 2.48 12.99 4.66
N GLU A 25 2.22 14.09 5.33
CA GLU A 25 2.87 15.38 5.07
C GLU A 25 4.35 15.37 5.44
N ARG A 26 4.75 14.64 6.49
CA ARG A 26 6.14 14.56 6.94
C ARG A 26 6.97 13.56 6.13
N THR A 27 6.38 12.45 5.74
CA THR A 27 7.06 11.37 5.00
C THR A 27 7.22 11.68 3.52
N HIS A 28 6.42 12.62 3.00
CA HIS A 28 6.48 13.04 1.60
C HIS A 28 7.85 13.57 1.16
N ASN A 29 8.63 14.14 2.07
CA ASN A 29 9.96 14.69 1.79
C ASN A 29 11.06 13.61 1.69
N ILE A 30 10.78 12.37 2.11
CA ILE A 30 11.74 11.27 2.07
C ILE A 30 11.15 10.18 1.18
N PRO A 31 11.65 10.00 -0.06
CA PRO A 31 11.02 9.12 -1.05
C PRO A 31 10.89 7.67 -0.59
N VAL A 32 11.87 7.16 0.16
CA VAL A 32 11.85 5.77 0.67
C VAL A 32 10.77 5.59 1.75
N VAL A 33 10.67 6.53 2.67
CA VAL A 33 9.68 6.46 3.78
C VAL A 33 8.28 6.64 3.23
N GLY A 34 8.09 7.55 2.26
CA GLY A 34 6.82 7.72 1.56
C GLY A 34 6.38 6.45 0.82
N PHE A 35 7.32 5.78 0.13
CA PHE A 35 7.04 4.53 -0.56
C PHE A 35 6.58 3.42 0.42
N LEU A 36 7.29 3.26 1.55
CA LEU A 36 6.90 2.30 2.58
C LEU A 36 5.52 2.62 3.17
N GLU A 37 5.22 3.90 3.40
CA GLU A 37 3.89 4.32 3.85
C GLU A 37 2.80 3.93 2.85
N TYR A 38 3.02 4.12 1.55
CA TYR A 38 2.04 3.74 0.52
C TYR A 38 1.83 2.23 0.48
N CYS A 39 2.89 1.43 0.63
CA CYS A 39 2.79 -0.02 0.74
C CYS A 39 1.98 -0.43 1.99
N LEU A 40 2.27 0.17 3.15
CA LEU A 40 1.54 -0.12 4.39
C LEU A 40 0.07 0.29 4.30
N ARG A 41 -0.26 1.42 3.70
CA ARG A 41 -1.65 1.80 3.42
C ARG A 41 -2.35 0.79 2.52
N GLY A 42 -1.65 0.28 1.50
CA GLY A 42 -2.17 -0.78 0.62
C GLY A 42 -2.48 -2.06 1.40
N ILE A 43 -1.61 -2.47 2.31
CA ILE A 43 -1.86 -3.62 3.19
C ILE A 43 -3.04 -3.34 4.13
N GLY A 44 -3.13 -2.14 4.70
CA GLY A 44 -4.24 -1.74 5.57
C GLY A 44 -5.60 -1.76 4.86
N LEU A 45 -5.63 -1.48 3.56
CA LEU A 45 -6.85 -1.51 2.75
C LEU A 45 -7.45 -2.92 2.61
N VAL A 46 -6.71 -3.98 2.87
CA VAL A 46 -7.24 -5.36 2.90
C VAL A 46 -8.41 -5.48 3.90
N VAL A 47 -8.37 -4.69 4.97
CA VAL A 47 -9.46 -4.56 5.95
C VAL A 47 -10.19 -3.22 5.84
N PHE A 48 -10.12 -2.57 4.68
CA PHE A 48 -10.75 -1.27 4.41
C PHE A 48 -10.27 -0.11 5.31
N MET A 49 -9.11 -0.24 5.93
CA MET A 49 -8.51 0.76 6.80
C MET A 49 -7.32 1.42 6.09
N ASN A 50 -7.50 2.64 5.63
CA ASN A 50 -6.41 3.42 5.01
C ASN A 50 -5.48 4.02 6.09
N SER A 51 -4.82 3.14 6.85
CA SER A 51 -3.90 3.50 7.93
C SER A 51 -2.60 2.71 7.81
N PRO A 52 -1.43 3.37 7.82
CA PRO A 52 -0.15 2.68 7.75
C PRO A 52 0.12 1.83 9.02
N ILE A 53 -0.41 2.23 10.18
CA ILE A 53 -0.30 1.44 11.41
C ILE A 53 -1.09 0.14 11.29
N THR A 54 -2.32 0.19 10.80
CA THR A 54 -3.11 -1.01 10.53
C THR A 54 -2.38 -1.93 9.55
N GLY A 55 -1.81 -1.37 8.48
CA GLY A 55 -1.01 -2.13 7.53
C GLY A 55 0.20 -2.81 8.17
N LEU A 56 0.87 -2.15 9.10
CA LEU A 56 2.00 -2.72 9.82
C LEU A 56 1.57 -3.93 10.69
N PHE A 57 0.45 -3.80 11.41
CA PHE A 57 -0.08 -4.92 12.21
C PHE A 57 -0.50 -6.10 11.34
N ILE A 58 -1.15 -5.86 10.21
CA ILE A 58 -1.54 -6.92 9.27
C ILE A 58 -0.30 -7.59 8.68
N LEU A 59 0.70 -6.80 8.28
CA LEU A 59 1.96 -7.33 7.78
C LEU A 59 2.65 -8.23 8.81
N ALA A 60 2.74 -7.76 10.06
CA ALA A 60 3.29 -8.56 11.16
C ALA A 60 2.49 -9.87 11.37
N ALA A 61 1.17 -9.80 11.35
CA ALA A 61 0.31 -10.97 11.48
C ALA A 61 0.53 -11.99 10.35
N MET A 62 0.69 -11.52 9.10
CA MET A 62 0.99 -12.38 7.95
C MET A 62 2.32 -13.11 8.12
N TRP A 63 3.37 -12.40 8.57
CA TRP A 63 4.69 -13.00 8.82
C TRP A 63 4.70 -13.98 10.00
N ILE A 64 3.89 -13.73 11.03
CA ILE A 64 3.75 -14.61 12.20
C ILE A 64 2.93 -15.86 11.82
N TYR A 65 1.90 -15.70 10.99
CA TYR A 65 1.06 -16.80 10.55
C TYR A 65 1.84 -17.80 9.69
N ASP A 66 2.47 -17.31 8.64
CA ASP A 66 3.33 -18.08 7.75
C ASP A 66 4.32 -17.14 7.04
N PRO A 67 5.64 -17.34 7.20
CA PRO A 67 6.65 -16.53 6.52
C PRO A 67 6.51 -16.49 5.00
N TRP A 68 6.01 -17.54 4.36
CA TRP A 68 5.75 -17.53 2.92
C TRP A 68 4.62 -16.55 2.54
N PHE A 69 3.55 -16.52 3.33
CA PHE A 69 2.46 -15.54 3.16
C PHE A 69 2.95 -14.11 3.36
N GLY A 70 3.69 -13.88 4.44
CA GLY A 70 4.29 -12.57 4.71
C GLY A 70 5.20 -12.10 3.57
N PHE A 71 6.04 -13.00 3.05
CA PHE A 71 6.94 -12.71 1.95
C PHE A 71 6.17 -12.42 0.64
N ALA A 72 5.25 -13.30 0.24
CA ALA A 72 4.50 -13.14 -1.01
C ALA A 72 3.62 -11.88 -1.01
N GLY A 73 2.95 -11.57 0.11
CA GLY A 73 2.18 -10.33 0.26
C GLY A 73 3.08 -9.09 0.19
N THR A 74 4.25 -9.14 0.82
CA THR A 74 5.24 -8.03 0.77
C THR A 74 5.76 -7.82 -0.64
N VAL A 75 6.15 -8.87 -1.34
CA VAL A 75 6.61 -8.79 -2.74
C VAL A 75 5.48 -8.27 -3.63
N GLY A 76 4.26 -8.74 -3.44
CA GLY A 76 3.08 -8.30 -4.20
C GLY A 76 2.81 -6.81 -4.05
N VAL A 77 2.79 -6.28 -2.82
CA VAL A 77 2.55 -4.85 -2.58
C VAL A 77 3.66 -3.98 -3.18
N ILE A 78 4.91 -4.40 -3.06
CA ILE A 78 6.05 -3.67 -3.62
C ILE A 78 5.97 -3.66 -5.15
N ALA A 79 5.77 -4.81 -5.77
CA ALA A 79 5.71 -4.94 -7.23
C ALA A 79 4.58 -4.10 -7.84
N SER A 80 3.37 -4.15 -7.26
CA SER A 80 2.23 -3.38 -7.74
C SER A 80 2.40 -1.88 -7.55
N THR A 81 2.94 -1.45 -6.41
CA THR A 81 3.18 -0.03 -6.13
C THR A 81 4.29 0.53 -7.03
N LEU A 82 5.36 -0.23 -7.29
CA LEU A 82 6.40 0.15 -8.26
C LEU A 82 5.86 0.24 -9.68
N ALA A 83 5.03 -0.72 -10.09
CA ALA A 83 4.39 -0.69 -11.40
C ALA A 83 3.51 0.55 -11.57
N ALA A 84 2.73 0.91 -10.55
CA ALA A 84 1.93 2.13 -10.55
C ALA A 84 2.78 3.40 -10.69
N HIS A 85 3.92 3.47 -10.01
CA HIS A 85 4.86 4.57 -10.19
C HIS A 85 5.47 4.63 -11.60
N ALA A 86 5.83 3.49 -12.16
CA ALA A 86 6.39 3.38 -13.51
C ALA A 86 5.36 3.78 -14.60
N LEU A 87 4.09 3.47 -14.38
CA LEU A 87 2.99 3.87 -15.27
C LEU A 87 2.65 5.36 -15.18
N GLY A 88 3.16 6.08 -14.18
CA GLY A 88 2.88 7.50 -13.98
C GLY A 88 1.42 7.82 -13.68
N VAL A 89 0.69 6.88 -13.04
CA VAL A 89 -0.71 7.06 -12.67
C VAL A 89 -0.88 8.12 -11.58
N ASP A 90 -2.14 8.49 -11.28
CA ASP A 90 -2.45 9.52 -10.29
C ASP A 90 -1.78 9.24 -8.93
N ARG A 91 -0.98 10.22 -8.48
CA ARG A 91 -0.22 10.11 -7.24
C ARG A 91 -1.12 10.04 -6.00
N GLY A 92 -2.32 10.59 -6.05
CA GLY A 92 -3.30 10.52 -4.98
C GLY A 92 -3.74 9.07 -4.72
N LEU A 93 -4.01 8.33 -5.79
CA LEU A 93 -4.39 6.92 -5.72
C LEU A 93 -3.23 6.03 -5.22
N ILE A 94 -1.98 6.32 -5.66
CA ILE A 94 -0.80 5.62 -5.14
C ILE A 94 -0.63 5.88 -3.64
N ARG A 95 -0.73 7.14 -3.21
CA ARG A 95 -0.62 7.52 -1.79
C ARG A 95 -1.72 6.92 -0.94
N ALA A 96 -2.91 6.76 -1.49
CA ALA A 96 -4.01 6.07 -0.83
C ALA A 96 -3.79 4.55 -0.71
N GLY A 97 -2.76 3.96 -1.37
CA GLY A 97 -2.44 2.54 -1.32
C GLY A 97 -3.30 1.65 -2.22
N LEU A 98 -4.11 2.23 -3.11
CA LEU A 98 -5.07 1.48 -3.94
C LEU A 98 -4.39 0.45 -4.85
N TYR A 99 -3.24 0.79 -5.42
CA TYR A 99 -2.48 -0.14 -6.26
C TYR A 99 -1.82 -1.23 -5.42
N GLY A 100 -1.24 -0.87 -4.26
CA GLY A 100 -0.63 -1.81 -3.33
C GLY A 100 -1.61 -2.84 -2.79
N PHE A 101 -2.85 -2.45 -2.52
CA PHE A 101 -3.92 -3.34 -2.09
C PHE A 101 -4.13 -4.53 -3.06
N ASN A 102 -4.25 -4.27 -4.35
CA ASN A 102 -4.39 -5.33 -5.35
C ASN A 102 -3.17 -6.28 -5.36
N GLY A 103 -1.96 -5.72 -5.24
CA GLY A 103 -0.74 -6.51 -5.20
C GLY A 103 -0.64 -7.45 -4.00
N VAL A 104 -1.03 -6.99 -2.82
CA VAL A 104 -1.11 -7.85 -1.63
C VAL A 104 -2.03 -9.02 -1.86
N LEU A 105 -3.25 -8.77 -2.37
CA LEU A 105 -4.23 -9.83 -2.62
C LEU A 105 -3.74 -10.85 -3.64
N VAL A 106 -3.08 -10.40 -4.71
CA VAL A 106 -2.47 -11.31 -5.70
C VAL A 106 -1.38 -12.14 -5.04
N GLY A 107 -0.47 -11.53 -4.27
CA GLY A 107 0.59 -12.24 -3.57
C GLY A 107 0.07 -13.31 -2.63
N LEU A 108 -0.92 -12.98 -1.81
CA LEU A 108 -1.56 -13.91 -0.87
C LEU A 108 -2.31 -15.03 -1.60
N ALA A 109 -3.03 -14.72 -2.67
CA ALA A 109 -3.75 -15.73 -3.44
C ALA A 109 -2.78 -16.76 -4.07
N LEU A 110 -1.68 -16.29 -4.67
CA LEU A 110 -0.68 -17.19 -5.24
C LEU A 110 0.02 -18.02 -4.17
N ALA A 111 0.32 -17.43 -3.01
CA ALA A 111 0.91 -18.17 -1.89
C ALA A 111 -0.02 -19.24 -1.32
N LEU A 112 -1.35 -19.01 -1.38
CA LEU A 112 -2.35 -19.94 -0.88
C LEU A 112 -2.60 -21.10 -1.84
N PHE A 113 -2.69 -20.82 -3.14
CA PHE A 113 -3.15 -21.79 -4.12
C PHE A 113 -2.03 -22.51 -4.87
N LEU A 114 -0.81 -21.97 -4.89
CA LEU A 114 0.31 -22.57 -5.59
C LEU A 114 1.28 -23.26 -4.62
N THR A 115 1.72 -24.43 -4.99
CA THR A 115 2.70 -25.24 -4.26
C THR A 115 3.81 -25.72 -5.20
N PRO A 116 5.04 -25.99 -4.71
CA PRO A 116 5.48 -25.86 -3.30
C PRO A 116 5.77 -24.41 -2.89
N ALA A 117 5.67 -24.14 -1.57
CA ALA A 117 6.10 -22.86 -1.02
C ALA A 117 7.60 -22.60 -1.33
N TRP A 118 7.96 -21.30 -1.43
CA TRP A 118 9.34 -20.85 -1.73
C TRP A 118 9.85 -21.23 -3.13
N ASP A 119 8.98 -21.60 -4.06
CA ASP A 119 9.36 -21.81 -5.45
C ASP A 119 9.65 -20.46 -6.13
N ALA A 120 10.81 -20.38 -6.77
CA ALA A 120 11.23 -19.17 -7.48
C ALA A 120 10.27 -18.78 -8.61
N LEU A 121 9.65 -19.77 -9.26
CA LEU A 121 8.67 -19.53 -10.31
C LEU A 121 7.41 -18.87 -9.76
N ILE A 122 6.96 -19.26 -8.57
CA ILE A 122 5.81 -18.61 -7.90
C ILE A 122 6.14 -17.17 -7.56
N VAL A 123 7.36 -16.89 -7.08
CA VAL A 123 7.81 -15.51 -6.80
C VAL A 123 7.77 -14.66 -8.07
N VAL A 124 8.22 -15.18 -9.20
CA VAL A 124 8.14 -14.49 -10.50
C VAL A 124 6.68 -14.20 -10.86
N TRP A 125 5.78 -15.16 -10.69
CA TRP A 125 4.35 -14.95 -10.93
C TRP A 125 3.75 -13.93 -9.99
N VAL A 126 4.13 -13.91 -8.71
CA VAL A 126 3.70 -12.87 -7.76
C VAL A 126 4.08 -11.48 -8.28
N ILE A 127 5.31 -11.29 -8.73
CA ILE A 127 5.78 -10.01 -9.27
C ILE A 127 5.01 -9.63 -10.53
N VAL A 128 4.94 -10.53 -11.51
CA VAL A 128 4.31 -10.27 -12.81
C VAL A 128 2.81 -9.98 -12.67
N LEU A 129 2.08 -10.81 -11.94
CA LEU A 129 0.63 -10.65 -11.80
C LEU A 129 0.26 -9.47 -10.90
N SER A 130 1.06 -9.17 -9.86
CA SER A 130 0.87 -7.97 -9.05
C SER A 130 1.11 -6.69 -9.86
N ALA A 131 2.14 -6.67 -10.70
CA ALA A 131 2.37 -5.56 -11.63
C ALA A 131 1.24 -5.45 -12.67
N ALA A 132 0.80 -6.57 -13.23
CA ALA A 132 -0.31 -6.60 -14.20
C ALA A 132 -1.64 -6.11 -13.57
N SER A 133 -1.88 -6.39 -12.28
CA SER A 133 -3.05 -5.88 -11.56
C SER A 133 -3.07 -4.35 -11.51
N SER A 134 -1.90 -3.72 -11.39
CA SER A 134 -1.78 -2.26 -11.43
C SER A 134 -2.07 -1.69 -12.81
N VAL A 135 -1.66 -2.37 -13.89
CA VAL A 135 -1.99 -1.98 -15.26
C VAL A 135 -3.51 -2.07 -15.48
N LEU A 136 -4.13 -3.16 -15.04
CA LEU A 136 -5.57 -3.34 -15.13
C LEU A 136 -6.33 -2.26 -14.34
N MET A 137 -5.90 -1.97 -13.12
CA MET A 137 -6.50 -0.91 -12.29
C MET A 137 -6.35 0.46 -12.96
N ALA A 138 -5.18 0.77 -13.51
CA ALA A 138 -4.95 2.02 -14.23
C ALA A 138 -5.87 2.14 -15.46
N ALA A 139 -6.05 1.06 -16.21
CA ALA A 139 -6.96 1.02 -17.36
C ALA A 139 -8.42 1.23 -16.94
N LEU A 140 -8.86 0.61 -15.85
CA LEU A 140 -10.21 0.78 -15.31
C LEU A 140 -10.47 2.23 -14.85
N VAL A 141 -9.52 2.82 -14.14
CA VAL A 141 -9.59 4.23 -13.72
C VAL A 141 -9.66 5.15 -14.93
N ALA A 142 -8.88 4.89 -15.98
CA ALA A 142 -8.91 5.70 -17.21
C ALA A 142 -10.23 5.58 -18.00
N LEU A 143 -10.93 4.45 -17.87
CA LEU A 143 -12.20 4.21 -18.58
C LEU A 143 -13.41 4.78 -17.82
N PHE A 144 -13.39 4.76 -16.50
CA PHE A 144 -14.54 5.07 -15.64
C PHE A 144 -14.35 6.27 -14.73
N GLY A 145 -13.14 6.86 -14.69
CA GLY A 145 -12.74 7.99 -13.83
C GLY A 145 -12.90 9.39 -14.44
#